data_9b0b79e406fd33d39b2360fc810cb195
#
_entry.id   9b0b79e406fd33d39b2360fc810cb195
#
_cell.length_a   1.000
_cell.length_b   1.000
_cell.length_c   1.000
_cell.angle_alpha   90.00
_cell.angle_beta   90.00
_cell.angle_gamma   90.00
#
_symmetry.space_group_name_H-M   'P 1'
#
loop_
_entity.id
_entity.type
_entity.pdbx_description
1 polymer ?
#
loop_
_entity_poly.entity_id
_entity_poly.type
_entity_poly.pdbx_seq_one_letter_code
_entity_poly.pdbx_strand_id
1 'polypeptide(L)'
;MNRPLRYCLSLVSSLLPLAAAAQLKSIPQEFAASTVVLTNGDTIRGSLVLHNDLDLLLVTMADGTVRTVPALAVRTFAVSGEVMRFDRLPPQYYNYVSTPPRMRRRWAQVQRARPFLVYPWDHDHDYATSTAPAFFERLNGGPVILLRRQRLVSRAMPWSDPSWVSGYTTRPVGMPTYYTDVRELLYLGTPQGSIVALRRPKRDVLAYFPAEAEQLEQFARQHNLDFNEGAHLARIVDYANSLRQMTASTQ
;
A
#
# COMPACT_ATOMS: atom_id res chain seq x y z
N MET A 1 -12.74 -60.98 29.93
CA MET A 1 -12.99 -60.69 28.53
C MET A 1 -13.48 -59.24 28.43
N ASN A 2 -12.63 -58.25 28.15
CA ASN A 2 -12.99 -56.89 27.74
C ASN A 2 -11.76 -56.17 27.27
N ARG A 3 -11.51 -56.18 25.96
CA ARG A 3 -10.65 -55.26 25.27
C ARG A 3 -11.35 -54.87 23.97
N PRO A 4 -11.92 -53.66 23.87
CA PRO A 4 -11.48 -52.74 22.85
C PRO A 4 -11.71 -51.25 23.25
N LEU A 5 -10.78 -50.61 23.95
CA LEU A 5 -10.90 -49.16 24.21
C LEU A 5 -9.54 -48.45 24.09
N ARG A 6 -8.63 -48.94 23.24
CA ARG A 6 -7.29 -48.33 23.12
C ARG A 6 -6.94 -47.75 21.75
N TYR A 7 -7.85 -47.73 20.79
CA TYR A 7 -7.55 -47.25 19.42
C TYR A 7 -8.15 -45.89 19.03
N CYS A 8 -8.95 -45.27 19.92
CA CYS A 8 -9.57 -43.96 19.57
C CYS A 8 -8.77 -42.72 20.00
N LEU A 9 -7.67 -42.85 20.74
CA LEU A 9 -6.90 -41.69 21.25
C LEU A 9 -5.74 -41.26 20.35
N SER A 10 -5.35 -42.05 19.36
CA SER A 10 -4.16 -41.77 18.52
C SER A 10 -4.48 -40.97 17.23
N LEU A 11 -5.74 -40.74 16.90
CA LEU A 11 -6.11 -40.07 15.65
C LEU A 11 -6.34 -38.54 15.80
N VAL A 12 -6.36 -38.01 17.00
CA VAL A 12 -6.58 -36.58 17.25
C VAL A 12 -5.28 -35.76 17.27
N SER A 13 -4.11 -36.37 17.42
CA SER A 13 -2.83 -35.69 17.52
C SER A 13 -2.17 -35.28 16.17
N SER A 14 -2.70 -35.74 15.04
CA SER A 14 -2.07 -35.50 13.72
C SER A 14 -2.64 -34.30 12.92
N LEU A 15 -3.64 -33.58 13.47
CA LEU A 15 -4.30 -32.46 12.76
C LEU A 15 -3.87 -31.06 13.19
N LEU A 16 -2.88 -30.92 14.08
CA LEU A 16 -2.50 -29.63 14.67
C LEU A 16 -1.31 -28.85 14.04
N PRO A 17 -0.57 -29.29 13.01
CA PRO A 17 0.53 -28.46 12.49
C PRO A 17 0.21 -27.65 11.23
N LEU A 18 -1.02 -27.63 10.72
CA LEU A 18 -1.32 -26.91 9.44
C LEU A 18 -1.72 -25.45 9.59
N ALA A 19 -1.88 -24.93 10.79
CA ALA A 19 -2.31 -23.53 11.01
C ALA A 19 -1.17 -22.52 11.13
N ALA A 20 0.11 -22.92 11.06
CA ALA A 20 1.25 -22.03 11.34
C ALA A 20 1.86 -21.34 10.10
N ALA A 21 1.36 -21.55 8.90
CA ALA A 21 2.03 -21.11 7.66
C ALA A 21 1.52 -19.79 7.06
N ALA A 22 0.54 -19.15 7.65
CA ALA A 22 -0.06 -17.92 7.09
C ALA A 22 0.25 -16.66 7.91
N GLN A 23 1.44 -16.53 8.46
CA GLN A 23 1.92 -15.21 8.90
C GLN A 23 2.32 -14.42 7.65
N LEU A 24 1.35 -13.73 7.07
CA LEU A 24 1.60 -12.64 6.13
C LEU A 24 2.58 -11.68 6.82
N LYS A 25 3.81 -11.61 6.31
CA LYS A 25 4.80 -10.64 6.79
C LYS A 25 4.31 -9.25 6.39
N SER A 26 3.52 -8.62 7.27
CA SER A 26 3.23 -7.20 7.18
C SER A 26 4.55 -6.46 7.38
N ILE A 27 4.94 -5.62 6.41
CA ILE A 27 6.02 -4.66 6.66
C ILE A 27 5.36 -3.39 7.15
N PRO A 28 5.50 -3.06 8.45
CA PRO A 28 4.97 -1.82 8.98
C PRO A 28 5.76 -0.63 8.42
N GLN A 29 5.05 0.45 8.12
CA GLN A 29 5.65 1.73 7.79
C GLN A 29 5.74 2.57 9.07
N GLU A 30 6.94 3.04 9.40
CA GLU A 30 7.18 3.84 10.61
C GLU A 30 7.37 5.31 10.23
N PHE A 31 6.78 6.20 11.02
CA PHE A 31 6.83 7.65 10.82
C PHE A 31 7.20 8.35 12.12
N ALA A 32 8.10 9.33 12.02
CA ALA A 32 8.58 10.09 13.18
C ALA A 32 7.47 10.97 13.79
N ALA A 33 6.56 11.49 12.95
CA ALA A 33 5.48 12.36 13.41
C ALA A 33 4.17 12.04 12.68
N SER A 34 3.07 12.14 13.43
CA SER A 34 1.71 12.01 12.90
C SER A 34 0.73 12.93 13.61
N THR A 35 -0.35 13.23 12.90
CA THR A 35 -1.58 13.82 13.43
C THR A 35 -2.74 12.97 12.95
N VAL A 36 -3.44 12.31 13.87
CA VAL A 36 -4.56 11.42 13.59
C VAL A 36 -5.84 12.07 14.10
N VAL A 37 -6.82 12.29 13.24
CA VAL A 37 -8.14 12.80 13.58
C VAL A 37 -9.10 11.61 13.64
N LEU A 38 -9.69 11.40 14.80
CA LEU A 38 -10.66 10.33 15.05
C LEU A 38 -12.05 10.69 14.54
N THR A 39 -12.90 9.70 14.42
CA THR A 39 -14.31 9.87 14.00
C THR A 39 -15.13 10.70 15.00
N ASN A 40 -14.78 10.66 16.30
CA ASN A 40 -15.40 11.48 17.36
C ASN A 40 -14.90 12.94 17.37
N GLY A 41 -13.94 13.31 16.51
CA GLY A 41 -13.36 14.65 16.43
C GLY A 41 -12.07 14.85 17.23
N ASP A 42 -11.71 13.92 18.11
CA ASP A 42 -10.46 13.99 18.87
C ASP A 42 -9.24 13.90 17.95
N THR A 43 -8.14 14.48 18.40
CA THR A 43 -6.87 14.46 17.67
C THR A 43 -5.77 13.84 18.52
N ILE A 44 -5.08 12.85 17.97
CA ILE A 44 -3.92 12.20 18.58
C ILE A 44 -2.67 12.59 17.80
N ARG A 45 -1.57 12.87 18.51
CA ARG A 45 -0.27 13.21 17.91
C ARG A 45 0.83 12.33 18.49
N GLY A 46 1.81 11.96 17.65
CA GLY A 46 2.96 11.18 18.08
C GLY A 46 3.68 10.51 16.91
N SER A 47 4.66 9.66 17.21
CA SER A 47 5.21 8.77 16.20
C SER A 47 4.18 7.69 15.85
N LEU A 48 4.22 7.18 14.63
CA LEU A 48 3.19 6.29 14.12
C LEU A 48 3.79 5.10 13.38
N VAL A 49 3.22 3.93 13.63
CA VAL A 49 3.44 2.72 12.83
C VAL A 49 2.15 2.37 12.11
N LEU A 50 2.20 2.35 10.77
CA LEU A 50 1.08 1.98 9.91
C LEU A 50 1.21 0.52 9.46
N HIS A 51 0.24 -0.29 9.82
CA HIS A 51 0.06 -1.66 9.34
C HIS A 51 -0.98 -1.68 8.21
N ASN A 52 -0.53 -1.50 6.97
CA ASN A 52 -1.42 -1.45 5.80
C ASN A 52 -2.28 -2.70 5.64
N ASP A 53 -1.73 -3.88 5.93
CA ASP A 53 -2.46 -5.15 5.73
C ASP A 53 -3.57 -5.38 6.76
N LEU A 54 -3.48 -4.70 7.91
CA LEU A 54 -4.42 -4.81 9.02
C LEU A 54 -5.33 -3.58 9.14
N ASP A 55 -5.10 -2.54 8.35
CA ASP A 55 -5.74 -1.23 8.47
C ASP A 55 -5.72 -0.69 9.91
N LEU A 56 -4.50 -0.73 10.50
CA LEU A 56 -4.27 -0.45 11.90
C LEU A 56 -3.14 0.57 12.07
N LEU A 57 -3.32 1.53 12.98
CA LEU A 57 -2.30 2.47 13.43
C LEU A 57 -1.87 2.15 14.85
N LEU A 58 -0.56 2.18 15.11
CA LEU A 58 0.00 2.25 16.45
C LEU A 58 0.60 3.64 16.62
N VAL A 59 0.02 4.45 17.49
CA VAL A 59 0.49 5.82 17.77
C VAL A 59 1.14 5.85 19.13
N THR A 60 2.43 6.23 19.18
CA THR A 60 3.17 6.43 20.43
C THR A 60 3.10 7.92 20.78
N MET A 61 2.40 8.24 21.87
CA MET A 61 2.22 9.59 22.36
C MET A 61 3.46 10.11 23.12
N ALA A 62 3.50 11.39 23.44
CA ALA A 62 4.64 12.04 24.10
C ALA A 62 4.93 11.46 25.50
N ASP A 63 3.93 10.93 26.18
CA ASP A 63 4.04 10.27 27.50
C ASP A 63 4.54 8.79 27.40
N GLY A 64 4.85 8.33 26.18
CA GLY A 64 5.26 6.94 25.93
C GLY A 64 4.11 5.95 25.80
N THR A 65 2.87 6.37 25.99
CA THR A 65 1.69 5.50 25.83
C THR A 65 1.51 5.14 24.36
N VAL A 66 1.31 3.85 24.08
CA VAL A 66 1.00 3.34 22.72
C VAL A 66 -0.50 3.13 22.60
N ARG A 67 -1.13 3.79 21.63
CA ARG A 67 -2.54 3.62 21.33
C ARG A 67 -2.73 2.91 20.00
N THR A 68 -3.50 1.83 20.02
CA THR A 68 -3.90 1.08 18.83
C THR A 68 -5.20 1.66 18.29
N VAL A 69 -5.21 2.07 17.01
CA VAL A 69 -6.35 2.76 16.37
C VAL A 69 -6.69 2.07 15.05
N PRO A 70 -7.84 1.34 14.97
CA PRO A 70 -8.30 0.73 13.74
C PRO A 70 -8.88 1.78 12.77
N ALA A 71 -8.93 1.48 11.48
CA ALA A 71 -9.42 2.39 10.44
C ALA A 71 -10.85 2.87 10.71
N LEU A 72 -11.71 2.05 11.32
CA LEU A 72 -13.08 2.41 11.70
C LEU A 72 -13.15 3.62 12.65
N ALA A 73 -12.13 3.79 13.51
CA ALA A 73 -12.07 4.88 14.49
C ALA A 73 -11.38 6.15 13.94
N VAL A 74 -10.83 6.10 12.70
CA VAL A 74 -10.08 7.19 12.08
C VAL A 74 -10.92 7.89 11.03
N ARG A 75 -10.95 9.23 11.06
CA ARG A 75 -11.48 10.05 9.95
C ARG A 75 -10.42 10.32 8.90
N THR A 76 -9.25 10.77 9.33
CA THR A 76 -8.09 11.09 8.48
C THR A 76 -6.84 11.15 9.32
N PHE A 77 -5.69 11.00 8.68
CA PHE A 77 -4.42 11.27 9.35
C PHE A 77 -3.37 11.78 8.36
N ALA A 78 -2.36 12.47 8.90
CA ALA A 78 -1.19 12.89 8.15
C ALA A 78 0.07 12.44 8.88
N VAL A 79 1.07 12.02 8.13
CA VAL A 79 2.36 11.55 8.65
C VAL A 79 3.52 12.25 7.98
N SER A 80 4.67 12.32 8.65
CA SER A 80 5.92 12.82 8.10
C SER A 80 7.12 12.11 8.73
N GLY A 81 8.29 12.23 8.07
CA GLY A 81 9.50 11.61 8.58
C GLY A 81 9.43 10.08 8.54
N GLU A 82 9.21 9.49 7.34
CA GLU A 82 9.23 8.03 7.19
C GLU A 82 10.59 7.48 7.63
N VAL A 83 10.57 6.58 8.62
CA VAL A 83 11.77 5.94 9.16
C VAL A 83 12.03 4.67 8.35
N MET A 84 13.08 4.67 7.56
CA MET A 84 13.51 3.48 6.85
C MET A 84 14.42 2.63 7.74
N ARG A 85 13.91 1.51 8.25
CA ARG A 85 14.74 0.53 8.96
C ARG A 85 15.31 -0.47 7.96
N PHE A 86 16.59 -0.31 7.64
CA PHE A 86 17.33 -1.25 6.77
C PHE A 86 17.55 -2.61 7.42
N ASP A 87 17.57 -2.68 8.75
CA ASP A 87 17.73 -3.91 9.54
C ASP A 87 16.59 -4.91 9.36
N ARG A 88 15.45 -4.47 8.84
CA ARG A 88 14.31 -5.33 8.51
C ARG A 88 14.29 -5.82 7.07
N LEU A 89 15.23 -5.36 6.24
CA LEU A 89 15.39 -5.92 4.90
C LEU A 89 16.06 -7.30 5.02
N PRO A 90 15.59 -8.30 4.26
CA PRO A 90 16.26 -9.59 4.21
C PRO A 90 17.75 -9.41 3.85
N PRO A 91 18.67 -10.22 4.41
CA PRO A 91 20.13 -10.08 4.25
C PRO A 91 20.60 -9.98 2.79
N GLN A 92 19.86 -10.54 1.86
CA GLN A 92 20.13 -10.47 0.42
C GLN A 92 20.06 -9.04 -0.17
N TYR A 93 19.47 -8.08 0.54
CA TYR A 93 19.42 -6.68 0.10
C TYR A 93 20.65 -5.86 0.56
N TYR A 94 21.42 -6.36 1.53
CA TYR A 94 22.61 -5.65 2.03
C TYR A 94 23.77 -5.60 1.03
N ASN A 95 23.80 -6.49 0.05
CA ASN A 95 24.89 -6.53 -0.95
C ASN A 95 24.70 -5.53 -2.10
N TYR A 96 23.60 -4.80 -2.14
CA TYR A 96 23.35 -3.75 -3.14
C TYR A 96 23.68 -2.37 -2.59
N VAL A 97 24.97 -2.05 -2.52
CA VAL A 97 25.47 -0.73 -2.12
C VAL A 97 25.19 0.38 -3.15
N SER A 98 24.71 0.03 -4.33
CA SER A 98 24.16 1.02 -5.26
C SER A 98 22.67 1.21 -4.97
N THR A 99 22.34 2.24 -4.20
CA THR A 99 20.95 2.67 -3.96
C THR A 99 20.22 2.77 -5.30
N PRO A 100 19.24 1.89 -5.60
CA PRO A 100 18.55 1.95 -6.87
C PRO A 100 17.96 3.35 -7.09
N PRO A 101 17.88 3.85 -8.33
CA PRO A 101 17.31 5.18 -8.62
C PRO A 101 15.93 5.41 -8.01
N ARG A 102 15.16 4.32 -7.87
CA ARG A 102 13.84 4.34 -7.19
C ARG A 102 13.94 4.62 -5.69
N MET A 103 14.98 4.18 -5.00
CA MET A 103 15.20 4.52 -3.59
C MET A 103 15.63 6.00 -3.43
N ARG A 104 16.44 6.57 -4.31
CA ARG A 104 16.82 8.00 -4.24
C ARG A 104 15.59 8.93 -4.31
N ARG A 105 14.60 8.63 -5.16
CA ARG A 105 13.33 9.39 -5.20
C ARG A 105 12.53 9.24 -3.92
N ARG A 106 12.59 8.07 -3.27
CA ARG A 106 11.92 7.81 -2.00
C ARG A 106 12.50 8.63 -0.85
N TRP A 107 13.82 8.84 -0.81
CA TRP A 107 14.47 9.69 0.20
C TRP A 107 14.03 11.16 0.15
N ALA A 108 13.83 11.69 -1.04
CA ALA A 108 13.32 13.07 -1.20
C ALA A 108 11.87 13.24 -0.71
N GLN A 109 11.10 12.15 -0.63
CA GLN A 109 9.71 12.15 -0.14
C GLN A 109 9.60 11.97 1.38
N VAL A 110 10.67 11.55 2.06
CA VAL A 110 10.67 11.22 3.51
C VAL A 110 10.27 12.41 4.39
N GLN A 111 10.57 13.64 3.98
CA GLN A 111 10.24 14.84 4.76
C GLN A 111 8.88 15.46 4.42
N ARG A 112 8.24 15.03 3.32
CA ARG A 112 6.95 15.59 2.91
C ARG A 112 5.81 14.99 3.75
N ALA A 113 4.88 15.85 4.18
CA ALA A 113 3.66 15.40 4.81
C ALA A 113 2.84 14.54 3.84
N ARG A 114 2.45 13.35 4.28
CA ARG A 114 1.64 12.38 3.53
C ARG A 114 0.27 12.28 4.20
N PRO A 115 -0.79 12.83 3.58
CA PRO A 115 -2.16 12.72 4.09
C PRO A 115 -2.78 11.39 3.69
N PHE A 116 -3.54 10.81 4.62
CA PHE A 116 -4.30 9.58 4.44
C PHE A 116 -5.78 9.80 4.72
N LEU A 117 -6.61 9.13 3.94
CA LEU A 117 -8.07 9.11 4.05
C LEU A 117 -8.55 7.70 4.32
N VAL A 118 -9.75 7.57 4.85
CA VAL A 118 -10.41 6.29 5.06
C VAL A 118 -11.53 6.13 4.04
N TYR A 119 -11.52 5.01 3.33
CA TYR A 119 -12.58 4.62 2.40
C TYR A 119 -13.04 3.20 2.68
N PRO A 120 -14.32 2.88 2.41
CA PRO A 120 -14.78 1.50 2.37
C PRO A 120 -14.10 0.77 1.22
N TRP A 121 -13.54 -0.41 1.49
CA TRP A 121 -12.80 -1.21 0.52
C TRP A 121 -13.18 -2.69 0.61
N ASP A 122 -13.32 -3.32 -0.55
CA ASP A 122 -13.61 -4.73 -0.72
C ASP A 122 -12.36 -5.62 -0.81
N HIS A 123 -11.18 -5.05 -0.53
CA HIS A 123 -9.86 -5.71 -0.65
C HIS A 123 -9.54 -6.20 -2.07
N ASP A 124 -10.12 -5.53 -3.10
CA ASP A 124 -10.03 -5.91 -4.52
C ASP A 124 -10.55 -7.33 -4.81
N HIS A 125 -11.46 -7.82 -3.97
CA HIS A 125 -12.16 -9.09 -4.20
C HIS A 125 -13.42 -8.83 -5.01
N ASP A 126 -13.40 -9.21 -6.30
CA ASP A 126 -14.52 -9.02 -7.23
C ASP A 126 -15.84 -9.70 -6.78
N TYR A 127 -15.78 -10.53 -5.74
CA TYR A 127 -16.91 -11.30 -5.20
C TYR A 127 -17.26 -10.92 -3.76
N ALA A 128 -16.58 -9.95 -3.16
CA ALA A 128 -16.88 -9.55 -1.80
C ALA A 128 -18.13 -8.66 -1.78
N THR A 129 -19.14 -9.09 -1.07
CA THR A 129 -20.33 -8.28 -0.78
C THR A 129 -20.14 -7.35 0.40
N SER A 130 -19.04 -7.52 1.15
CA SER A 130 -18.71 -6.73 2.33
C SER A 130 -17.50 -5.85 2.10
N THR A 131 -17.60 -4.58 2.48
CA THR A 131 -16.52 -3.63 2.52
C THR A 131 -16.10 -3.34 3.95
N ALA A 132 -14.81 -3.07 4.17
CA ALA A 132 -14.28 -2.61 5.46
C ALA A 132 -13.57 -1.26 5.29
N PRO A 133 -13.54 -0.41 6.33
CA PRO A 133 -12.76 0.82 6.29
C PRO A 133 -11.28 0.51 6.13
N ALA A 134 -10.61 1.18 5.19
CA ALA A 134 -9.21 0.99 4.88
C ALA A 134 -8.49 2.32 4.65
N PHE A 135 -7.17 2.33 4.88
CA PHE A 135 -6.34 3.51 4.73
C PHE A 135 -5.81 3.66 3.30
N PHE A 136 -5.96 4.87 2.76
CA PHE A 136 -5.42 5.24 1.46
C PHE A 136 -4.66 6.56 1.56
N GLU A 137 -3.46 6.59 1.03
CA GLU A 137 -2.71 7.84 0.90
C GLU A 137 -3.30 8.70 -0.22
N ARG A 138 -3.56 9.96 0.08
CA ARG A 138 -4.02 10.95 -0.88
C ARG A 138 -2.84 11.55 -1.64
N LEU A 139 -2.85 11.46 -2.97
CA LEU A 139 -1.76 11.97 -3.80
C LEU A 139 -2.03 13.35 -4.41
N ASN A 140 -3.32 13.75 -4.54
CA ASN A 140 -3.71 15.03 -5.11
C ASN A 140 -4.88 15.68 -4.36
N GLY A 141 -5.31 16.86 -4.81
CA GLY A 141 -6.49 17.57 -4.34
C GLY A 141 -7.67 17.46 -5.30
N GLY A 142 -8.73 18.25 -5.03
CA GLY A 142 -9.89 18.36 -5.90
C GLY A 142 -11.01 17.36 -5.64
N PRO A 143 -12.08 17.40 -6.46
CA PRO A 143 -13.26 16.54 -6.26
C PRO A 143 -13.01 15.08 -6.56
N VAL A 144 -12.19 14.76 -7.57
CA VAL A 144 -11.71 13.40 -7.82
C VAL A 144 -10.30 13.29 -7.28
N ILE A 145 -10.08 12.34 -6.38
CA ILE A 145 -8.84 12.18 -5.63
C ILE A 145 -8.11 10.93 -6.11
N LEU A 146 -6.83 11.07 -6.46
CA LEU A 146 -5.96 9.92 -6.67
C LEU A 146 -5.49 9.39 -5.33
N LEU A 147 -5.75 8.13 -5.08
CA LEU A 147 -5.43 7.41 -3.86
C LEU A 147 -4.37 6.35 -4.15
N ARG A 148 -3.48 6.13 -3.19
CA ARG A 148 -2.44 5.11 -3.24
C ARG A 148 -2.52 4.19 -2.04
N ARG A 149 -2.35 2.88 -2.29
CA ARG A 149 -2.13 1.87 -1.26
C ARG A 149 -0.89 1.05 -1.60
N GLN A 150 -0.08 0.74 -0.63
CA GLN A 150 1.11 -0.09 -0.80
C GLN A 150 0.82 -1.51 -0.31
N ARG A 151 1.19 -2.49 -1.12
CA ARG A 151 1.06 -3.92 -0.80
C ARG A 151 2.38 -4.63 -1.05
N LEU A 152 2.73 -5.55 -0.16
CA LEU A 152 3.84 -6.44 -0.37
C LEU A 152 3.46 -7.57 -1.33
N VAL A 153 4.32 -7.82 -2.28
CA VAL A 153 4.19 -8.93 -3.22
C VAL A 153 5.47 -9.74 -3.25
N SER A 154 5.34 -11.05 -3.24
CA SER A 154 6.49 -11.95 -3.45
C SER A 154 6.67 -12.14 -4.95
N ARG A 155 7.89 -11.90 -5.44
CA ARG A 155 8.25 -12.10 -6.85
C ARG A 155 9.35 -13.15 -6.96
N ALA A 156 9.22 -14.04 -7.93
CA ALA A 156 10.30 -14.94 -8.30
C ALA A 156 11.43 -14.15 -8.96
N MET A 157 12.68 -14.45 -8.59
CA MET A 157 13.84 -13.94 -9.31
C MET A 157 13.93 -14.58 -10.69
N PRO A 158 14.14 -13.78 -11.75
CA PRO A 158 14.45 -14.33 -13.07
C PRO A 158 15.76 -15.14 -13.02
N TRP A 159 15.78 -16.30 -13.65
CA TRP A 159 16.94 -17.22 -13.71
C TRP A 159 18.16 -16.64 -14.45
N SER A 160 18.07 -15.47 -15.06
CA SER A 160 19.00 -14.97 -16.08
C SER A 160 20.11 -14.07 -15.54
N ASP A 161 20.26 -13.90 -14.23
CA ASP A 161 21.34 -13.05 -13.72
C ASP A 161 22.44 -13.90 -13.02
N PRO A 162 23.51 -14.33 -13.79
CA PRO A 162 24.64 -15.06 -13.22
C PRO A 162 25.47 -14.24 -12.22
N SER A 163 25.30 -12.92 -12.18
CA SER A 163 26.06 -12.02 -11.29
C SER A 163 25.77 -12.26 -9.80
N TRP A 164 24.68 -12.98 -9.48
CA TRP A 164 24.29 -13.32 -8.12
C TRP A 164 24.91 -14.61 -7.56
N VAL A 165 25.60 -15.37 -8.42
CA VAL A 165 26.16 -16.71 -8.05
C VAL A 165 27.56 -16.61 -7.46
N SER A 166 28.18 -15.45 -7.46
CA SER A 166 29.56 -15.26 -6.99
C SER A 166 29.66 -15.05 -5.47
N GLY A 167 29.20 -16.02 -4.68
CA GLY A 167 29.42 -15.97 -3.23
C GLY A 167 28.71 -17.06 -2.47
N TYR A 168 29.37 -18.21 -2.28
CA TYR A 168 29.17 -19.19 -1.18
C TYR A 168 27.73 -19.45 -0.69
N THR A 169 26.81 -19.80 -1.57
CA THR A 169 25.55 -20.40 -1.12
C THR A 169 25.41 -21.80 -1.70
N THR A 170 25.55 -22.82 -0.84
CA THR A 170 25.20 -24.20 -1.08
C THR A 170 23.68 -24.36 -1.22
N ARG A 171 23.04 -23.66 -2.16
CA ARG A 171 21.63 -23.87 -2.47
C ARG A 171 21.48 -24.92 -3.58
N PRO A 172 20.54 -25.87 -3.43
CA PRO A 172 20.26 -26.82 -4.50
C PRO A 172 19.89 -26.07 -5.79
N VAL A 173 20.58 -26.42 -6.87
CA VAL A 173 20.27 -25.94 -8.22
C VAL A 173 18.80 -26.33 -8.51
N GLY A 174 17.94 -25.35 -8.75
CA GLY A 174 16.54 -25.61 -9.13
C GLY A 174 15.47 -24.99 -8.25
N MET A 175 15.79 -24.42 -7.08
CA MET A 175 14.77 -23.76 -6.27
C MET A 175 14.59 -22.29 -6.68
N PRO A 176 13.35 -21.85 -6.98
CA PRO A 176 13.09 -20.45 -7.27
C PRO A 176 13.42 -19.60 -6.04
N THR A 177 14.21 -18.54 -6.25
CA THR A 177 14.46 -17.54 -5.21
C THR A 177 13.35 -16.48 -5.33
N TYR A 178 12.71 -16.17 -4.20
CA TYR A 178 11.70 -15.11 -4.13
C TYR A 178 12.26 -13.89 -3.41
N TYR A 179 11.90 -12.72 -3.87
CA TYR A 179 12.14 -11.46 -3.17
C TYR A 179 10.82 -10.76 -2.90
N THR A 180 10.77 -9.97 -1.84
CA THR A 180 9.61 -9.16 -1.51
C THR A 180 9.75 -7.79 -2.18
N ASP A 181 8.74 -7.41 -2.94
CA ASP A 181 8.65 -6.11 -3.62
C ASP A 181 7.44 -5.33 -3.07
N VAL A 182 7.51 -4.00 -3.12
CA VAL A 182 6.40 -3.11 -2.76
C VAL A 182 5.65 -2.74 -4.03
N ARG A 183 4.43 -3.22 -4.18
CA ARG A 183 3.55 -2.83 -5.26
C ARG A 183 2.67 -1.67 -4.83
N GLU A 184 2.63 -0.62 -5.64
CA GLU A 184 1.68 0.47 -5.49
C GLU A 184 0.38 0.11 -6.21
N LEU A 185 -0.73 0.23 -5.50
CA LEU A 185 -2.08 0.10 -6.02
C LEU A 185 -2.69 1.49 -6.06
N LEU A 186 -3.25 1.87 -7.21
CA LEU A 186 -3.82 3.18 -7.45
C LEU A 186 -5.33 3.10 -7.59
N TYR A 187 -6.04 4.08 -7.04
CA TYR A 187 -7.50 4.18 -7.07
C TYR A 187 -7.92 5.62 -7.31
N LEU A 188 -9.12 5.83 -7.86
CA LEU A 188 -9.79 7.12 -7.84
C LEU A 188 -10.82 7.12 -6.70
N GLY A 189 -10.68 8.07 -5.79
CA GLY A 189 -11.71 8.41 -4.81
C GLY A 189 -12.72 9.37 -5.46
N THR A 190 -13.99 9.00 -5.41
CA THR A 190 -15.07 9.77 -6.00
C THR A 190 -15.67 10.77 -5.01
N PRO A 191 -16.34 11.84 -5.47
CA PRO A 191 -17.06 12.77 -4.60
C PRO A 191 -18.16 12.10 -3.74
N GLN A 192 -18.65 10.93 -4.19
CA GLN A 192 -19.68 10.13 -3.50
C GLN A 192 -19.10 9.26 -2.37
N GLY A 193 -17.77 9.29 -2.15
CA GLY A 193 -17.12 8.51 -1.09
C GLY A 193 -16.83 7.04 -1.47
N SER A 194 -16.94 6.68 -2.74
CA SER A 194 -16.55 5.37 -3.27
C SER A 194 -15.14 5.41 -3.88
N ILE A 195 -14.54 4.24 -4.09
CA ILE A 195 -13.25 4.12 -4.77
C ILE A 195 -13.39 3.27 -6.03
N VAL A 196 -12.57 3.60 -7.04
CA VAL A 196 -12.47 2.87 -8.31
C VAL A 196 -11.02 2.41 -8.48
N ALA A 197 -10.78 1.10 -8.53
CA ALA A 197 -9.45 0.54 -8.71
C ALA A 197 -8.91 0.82 -10.12
N LEU A 198 -7.67 1.29 -10.21
CA LEU A 198 -6.98 1.55 -11.47
C LEU A 198 -6.08 0.34 -11.83
N ARG A 199 -6.68 -0.69 -12.41
CA ARG A 199 -5.95 -1.90 -12.83
C ARG A 199 -5.06 -1.65 -14.06
N ARG A 200 -5.53 -0.77 -14.96
CA ARG A 200 -4.82 -0.26 -16.13
C ARG A 200 -4.91 1.27 -16.10
N PRO A 201 -4.00 1.96 -15.37
CA PRO A 201 -4.20 3.36 -14.99
C PRO A 201 -4.55 4.29 -16.16
N LYS A 202 -3.83 4.18 -17.29
CA LYS A 202 -4.15 5.01 -18.47
C LYS A 202 -5.58 4.79 -18.95
N ARG A 203 -5.94 3.52 -19.22
CA ARG A 203 -7.26 3.19 -19.77
C ARG A 203 -8.38 3.56 -18.80
N ASP A 204 -8.17 3.25 -17.53
CA ASP A 204 -9.21 3.37 -16.51
C ASP A 204 -9.44 4.85 -16.15
N VAL A 205 -8.39 5.70 -16.14
CA VAL A 205 -8.51 7.14 -15.96
C VAL A 205 -9.20 7.78 -17.17
N LEU A 206 -8.81 7.45 -18.39
CA LEU A 206 -9.44 7.99 -19.59
C LEU A 206 -10.93 7.57 -19.72
N ALA A 207 -11.27 6.36 -19.27
CA ALA A 207 -12.66 5.90 -19.19
C ALA A 207 -13.47 6.64 -18.10
N TYR A 208 -12.84 7.04 -17.00
CA TYR A 208 -13.49 7.83 -15.95
C TYR A 208 -13.71 9.31 -16.36
N PHE A 209 -12.86 9.85 -17.24
CA PHE A 209 -12.91 11.20 -17.74
C PHE A 209 -13.13 11.22 -19.27
N PRO A 210 -14.25 10.69 -19.80
CA PRO A 210 -14.41 10.46 -21.24
C PRO A 210 -14.45 11.77 -22.05
N ALA A 211 -15.04 12.85 -21.50
CA ALA A 211 -15.13 14.13 -22.18
C ALA A 211 -13.76 14.85 -22.26
N GLU A 212 -12.89 14.61 -21.30
CA GLU A 212 -11.57 15.21 -21.18
C GLU A 212 -10.45 14.32 -21.72
N ALA A 213 -10.74 13.09 -22.18
CA ALA A 213 -9.77 12.03 -22.46
C ALA A 213 -8.66 12.47 -23.45
N GLU A 214 -9.02 13.13 -24.55
CA GLU A 214 -8.06 13.62 -25.55
C GLU A 214 -7.13 14.69 -24.97
N GLN A 215 -7.68 15.63 -24.20
CA GLN A 215 -6.92 16.71 -23.56
C GLN A 215 -5.96 16.14 -22.51
N LEU A 216 -6.37 15.10 -21.76
CA LEU A 216 -5.51 14.42 -20.79
C LEU A 216 -4.34 13.69 -21.46
N GLU A 217 -4.57 13.03 -22.58
CA GLU A 217 -3.49 12.41 -23.35
C GLU A 217 -2.52 13.43 -23.93
N GLN A 218 -3.04 14.54 -24.45
CA GLN A 218 -2.23 15.63 -24.95
C GLN A 218 -1.39 16.26 -23.84
N PHE A 219 -1.98 16.56 -22.70
CA PHE A 219 -1.31 17.09 -21.51
C PHE A 219 -0.19 16.14 -21.04
N ALA A 220 -0.48 14.84 -20.93
CA ALA A 220 0.50 13.85 -20.53
C ALA A 220 1.70 13.79 -21.49
N ARG A 221 1.47 13.84 -22.82
CA ARG A 221 2.52 13.88 -23.83
C ARG A 221 3.35 15.17 -23.75
N GLN A 222 2.72 16.34 -23.65
CA GLN A 222 3.40 17.64 -23.57
C GLN A 222 4.29 17.78 -22.35
N HIS A 223 3.87 17.21 -21.23
CA HIS A 223 4.59 17.29 -19.96
C HIS A 223 5.43 16.02 -19.62
N ASN A 224 5.53 15.09 -20.58
CA ASN A 224 6.25 13.81 -20.42
C ASN A 224 5.83 13.06 -19.15
N LEU A 225 4.51 12.90 -18.93
CA LEU A 225 3.93 12.25 -17.77
C LEU A 225 3.59 10.79 -18.09
N ASP A 226 3.92 9.88 -17.17
CA ASP A 226 3.57 8.46 -17.25
C ASP A 226 2.33 8.19 -16.38
N PHE A 227 1.31 7.60 -16.97
CA PHE A 227 0.09 7.19 -16.28
C PHE A 227 0.32 6.09 -15.22
N ASN A 228 1.44 5.36 -15.31
CA ASN A 228 1.76 4.29 -14.36
C ASN A 228 2.55 4.80 -13.14
N GLU A 229 3.01 6.04 -13.14
CA GLU A 229 3.72 6.64 -12.01
C GLU A 229 2.74 7.51 -11.19
N GLY A 230 2.55 7.16 -9.90
CA GLY A 230 1.55 7.82 -9.04
C GLY A 230 1.70 9.34 -8.97
N ALA A 231 2.94 9.87 -8.93
CA ALA A 231 3.18 11.31 -8.91
C ALA A 231 2.81 12.01 -10.23
N HIS A 232 3.06 11.36 -11.37
CA HIS A 232 2.67 11.85 -12.68
C HIS A 232 1.16 11.77 -12.87
N LEU A 233 0.58 10.64 -12.47
CA LEU A 233 -0.87 10.44 -12.54
C LEU A 233 -1.63 11.44 -11.67
N ALA A 234 -1.10 11.81 -10.50
CA ALA A 234 -1.69 12.86 -9.65
C ALA A 234 -1.82 14.18 -10.40
N ARG A 235 -0.79 14.59 -11.16
CA ARG A 235 -0.83 15.80 -11.99
C ARG A 235 -1.85 15.71 -13.13
N ILE A 236 -2.00 14.51 -13.74
CA ILE A 236 -3.00 14.28 -14.78
C ILE A 236 -4.43 14.40 -14.21
N VAL A 237 -4.67 13.81 -13.02
CA VAL A 237 -5.98 13.90 -12.35
C VAL A 237 -6.27 15.33 -11.87
N ASP A 238 -5.27 16.08 -11.39
CA ASP A 238 -5.42 17.50 -11.05
C ASP A 238 -5.83 18.32 -12.27
N TYR A 239 -5.21 18.07 -13.43
CA TYR A 239 -5.58 18.71 -14.68
C TYR A 239 -7.02 18.35 -15.11
N ALA A 240 -7.42 17.09 -14.99
CA ALA A 240 -8.79 16.64 -15.25
C ALA A 240 -9.81 17.37 -14.35
N ASN A 241 -9.51 17.51 -13.05
CA ASN A 241 -10.33 18.25 -12.12
C ASN A 241 -10.47 19.72 -12.52
N SER A 242 -9.39 20.36 -12.97
CA SER A 242 -9.42 21.77 -13.42
C SER A 242 -10.29 21.96 -14.66
N LEU A 243 -10.23 21.05 -15.62
CA LEU A 243 -11.08 21.10 -16.82
C LEU A 243 -12.57 21.02 -16.46
N ARG A 244 -12.96 20.11 -15.57
CA ARG A 244 -14.36 19.97 -15.11
C ARG A 244 -14.86 21.22 -14.37
N GLN A 245 -14.00 21.84 -13.54
CA GLN A 245 -14.35 23.07 -12.84
C GLN A 245 -14.58 24.24 -13.80
N MET A 246 -13.75 24.38 -14.83
CA MET A 246 -13.94 25.43 -15.87
C MET A 246 -15.24 25.22 -16.62
N THR A 247 -15.57 23.99 -17.00
CA THR A 247 -16.82 23.67 -17.72
C THR A 247 -18.06 23.96 -16.86
N ALA A 248 -18.00 23.62 -15.56
CA ALA A 248 -19.10 23.87 -14.61
C ALA A 248 -19.31 25.38 -14.33
N SER A 249 -18.27 26.21 -14.45
CA SER A 249 -18.33 27.66 -14.23
C SER A 249 -18.85 28.43 -15.44
N THR A 250 -18.97 27.80 -16.62
CA THR A 250 -19.38 28.43 -17.90
C THR A 250 -20.85 28.15 -18.22
N GLN A 251 -21.54 27.34 -17.45
CA GLN A 251 -22.99 27.08 -17.51
C GLN A 251 -23.75 27.88 -16.47
#